data_0d07674e5ffcbdf509cfa5a5f19a38ee
#
_entry.id   0d07674e5ffcbdf509cfa5a5f19a38ee
#
_cell.length_a   1.000
_cell.length_b   1.000
_cell.length_c   1.000
_cell.angle_alpha   90.00
_cell.angle_beta   90.00
_cell.angle_gamma   90.00
#
_symmetry.space_group_name_H-M   'P 1'
#
loop_
_entity.id
_entity.type
_entity.pdbx_description
1 polymer ?
#
loop_
_entity_poly.entity_id
_entity_poly.type
_entity_poly.pdbx_seq_one_letter_code
_entity_poly.pdbx_strand_id
1 'polypeptide(L)'
;MRKRSGFTVIELIIVIVILGILTTIGIPGYLHWLPKYRLKSAARDLYSNMQLAKLSAIKNNANWAIVFDRATGQYQVCSGQGPDNSWGGGDNVVLKTVVLNNYRSGVIYGHGNAGSAIGSTFGDDITYSSPNNVAVMNPRGTSNAGYVYLQNSSVTTSYGIGTRSSGVVILRRWDGAGWVH
;
A
#
# COMPACT_ATOMS: atom_id res chain seq x y z
N MET A 1 -54.75 -6.22 -27.60
CA MET A 1 -54.12 -7.28 -26.78
C MET A 1 -52.68 -7.42 -27.21
N ARG A 2 -51.71 -7.10 -26.31
CA ARG A 2 -50.29 -7.22 -26.59
C ARG A 2 -49.91 -8.70 -26.39
N LYS A 3 -49.48 -9.39 -27.46
CA LYS A 3 -48.98 -10.77 -27.38
C LYS A 3 -47.70 -10.73 -26.53
N ARG A 4 -47.68 -11.39 -25.38
CA ARG A 4 -46.48 -11.67 -24.60
C ARG A 4 -45.78 -12.86 -25.27
N SER A 5 -44.72 -12.59 -26.03
CA SER A 5 -43.82 -13.65 -26.50
C SER A 5 -43.04 -14.20 -25.32
N GLY A 6 -43.16 -15.47 -25.01
CA GLY A 6 -42.37 -16.17 -24.03
C GLY A 6 -41.00 -16.58 -24.63
N PHE A 7 -39.99 -16.73 -23.80
CA PHE A 7 -38.67 -17.27 -24.21
C PHE A 7 -38.79 -18.73 -24.63
N THR A 8 -38.09 -19.10 -25.68
CA THR A 8 -38.01 -20.51 -26.11
C THR A 8 -36.92 -21.23 -25.31
N VAL A 9 -37.04 -22.56 -25.14
CA VAL A 9 -36.02 -23.38 -24.46
C VAL A 9 -34.68 -23.31 -25.19
N ILE A 10 -34.70 -23.26 -26.52
CA ILE A 10 -33.47 -23.16 -27.33
C ILE A 10 -32.74 -21.84 -27.11
N GLU A 11 -33.46 -20.74 -26.95
CA GLU A 11 -32.92 -19.42 -26.68
C GLU A 11 -32.23 -19.38 -25.30
N LEU A 12 -32.84 -20.04 -24.30
CA LEU A 12 -32.21 -20.18 -22.98
C LEU A 12 -30.90 -21.00 -23.04
N ILE A 13 -30.89 -22.10 -23.78
CA ILE A 13 -29.71 -22.95 -23.95
C ILE A 13 -28.58 -22.15 -24.60
N ILE A 14 -28.86 -21.42 -25.68
CA ILE A 14 -27.85 -20.60 -26.36
C ILE A 14 -27.27 -19.55 -25.42
N VAL A 15 -28.06 -18.88 -24.61
CA VAL A 15 -27.60 -17.89 -23.64
C VAL A 15 -26.66 -18.52 -22.59
N ILE A 16 -27.02 -19.69 -22.04
CA ILE A 16 -26.19 -20.39 -21.06
C ILE A 16 -24.85 -20.82 -21.67
N VAL A 17 -24.83 -21.30 -22.91
CA VAL A 17 -23.60 -21.68 -23.62
C VAL A 17 -22.68 -20.46 -23.82
N ILE A 18 -23.24 -19.34 -24.27
CA ILE A 18 -22.48 -18.10 -24.46
C ILE A 18 -21.93 -17.60 -23.12
N LEU A 19 -22.72 -17.59 -22.05
CA LEU A 19 -22.27 -17.22 -20.71
C LEU A 19 -21.16 -18.14 -20.20
N GLY A 20 -21.26 -19.45 -20.45
CA GLY A 20 -20.22 -20.43 -20.13
C GLY A 20 -18.87 -20.10 -20.80
N ILE A 21 -18.88 -19.82 -22.09
CA ILE A 21 -17.71 -19.44 -22.86
C ILE A 21 -17.10 -18.13 -22.32
N LEU A 22 -17.91 -17.10 -22.13
CA LEU A 22 -17.45 -15.79 -21.62
C LEU A 22 -16.83 -15.91 -20.22
N THR A 23 -17.43 -16.73 -19.35
CA THR A 23 -16.95 -16.94 -17.98
C THR A 23 -15.60 -17.64 -17.97
N THR A 24 -15.39 -18.60 -18.85
CA THR A 24 -14.13 -19.37 -18.98
C THR A 24 -12.95 -18.46 -19.33
N ILE A 25 -13.16 -17.44 -20.14
CA ILE A 25 -12.12 -16.47 -20.56
C ILE A 25 -11.97 -15.34 -19.54
N GLY A 26 -13.08 -14.86 -18.96
CA GLY A 26 -13.10 -13.67 -18.11
C GLY A 26 -12.51 -13.89 -16.71
N ILE A 27 -12.79 -15.04 -16.09
CA ILE A 27 -12.38 -15.30 -14.70
C ILE A 27 -10.84 -15.37 -14.53
N PRO A 28 -10.09 -16.10 -15.35
CA PRO A 28 -8.63 -16.17 -15.19
C PRO A 28 -7.95 -14.81 -15.33
N GLY A 29 -8.39 -13.99 -16.27
CA GLY A 29 -7.88 -12.64 -16.48
C GLY A 29 -8.09 -11.74 -15.26
N TYR A 30 -9.26 -11.78 -14.66
CA TYR A 30 -9.60 -11.04 -13.45
C TYR A 30 -8.73 -11.46 -12.25
N LEU A 31 -8.57 -12.76 -12.01
CA LEU A 31 -7.79 -13.29 -10.90
C LEU A 31 -6.30 -12.91 -11.01
N HIS A 32 -5.76 -12.81 -12.21
CA HIS A 32 -4.36 -12.41 -12.45
C HIS A 32 -4.11 -10.91 -12.22
N TRP A 33 -5.12 -10.08 -12.49
CA TRP A 33 -5.04 -8.64 -12.32
C TRP A 33 -5.23 -8.19 -10.87
N LEU A 34 -6.05 -8.89 -10.09
CA LEU A 34 -6.48 -8.53 -8.75
C LEU A 34 -5.32 -8.34 -7.73
N PRO A 35 -4.28 -9.20 -7.67
CA PRO A 35 -3.14 -9.00 -6.77
C PRO A 35 -2.35 -7.71 -7.07
N LYS A 36 -2.17 -7.37 -8.34
CA LYS A 36 -1.51 -6.13 -8.77
C LYS A 36 -2.29 -4.90 -8.33
N TYR A 37 -3.61 -4.93 -8.50
CA TYR A 37 -4.49 -3.84 -8.08
C TYR A 37 -4.43 -3.63 -6.56
N ARG A 38 -4.48 -4.69 -5.77
CA ARG A 38 -4.44 -4.64 -4.30
C ARG A 38 -3.11 -4.10 -3.77
N LEU A 39 -2.00 -4.57 -4.33
CA LEU A 39 -0.68 -4.04 -4.01
C LEU A 39 -0.58 -2.54 -4.33
N LYS A 40 -1.08 -2.12 -5.50
CA LYS A 40 -1.13 -0.72 -5.89
C LYS A 40 -2.00 0.12 -4.95
N SER A 41 -3.13 -0.43 -4.49
CA SER A 41 -4.02 0.22 -3.51
C SER A 41 -3.30 0.42 -2.18
N ALA A 42 -2.66 -0.63 -1.64
CA ALA A 42 -1.90 -0.54 -0.40
C ALA A 42 -0.78 0.51 -0.46
N ALA A 43 -0.04 0.53 -1.59
CA ALA A 43 1.03 1.51 -1.80
C ALA A 43 0.50 2.96 -1.87
N ARG A 44 -0.63 3.19 -2.53
CA ARG A 44 -1.28 4.50 -2.60
C ARG A 44 -1.86 4.95 -1.27
N ASP A 45 -2.42 4.02 -0.51
CA ASP A 45 -2.96 4.32 0.81
C ASP A 45 -1.84 4.70 1.78
N LEU A 46 -0.70 4.00 1.76
CA LEU A 46 0.46 4.39 2.56
C LEU A 46 0.98 5.77 2.13
N TYR A 47 1.13 6.02 0.83
CA TYR A 47 1.52 7.33 0.31
C TYR A 47 0.58 8.44 0.79
N SER A 48 -0.73 8.22 0.70
CA SER A 48 -1.76 9.17 1.15
C SER A 48 -1.70 9.41 2.65
N ASN A 49 -1.49 8.36 3.45
CA ASN A 49 -1.35 8.49 4.90
C ASN A 49 -0.06 9.24 5.30
N MET A 50 1.05 9.09 4.56
CA MET A 50 2.26 9.90 4.75
C MET A 50 2.01 11.39 4.42
N GLN A 51 1.28 11.68 3.34
CA GLN A 51 0.88 13.05 3.01
C GLN A 51 -0.06 13.63 4.08
N LEU A 52 -1.01 12.85 4.57
CA LEU A 52 -1.90 13.24 5.67
C LEU A 52 -1.09 13.57 6.93
N ALA A 53 -0.15 12.71 7.33
CA ALA A 53 0.71 12.95 8.49
C ALA A 53 1.52 14.23 8.33
N LYS A 54 2.11 14.47 7.16
CA LYS A 54 2.84 15.71 6.85
C LYS A 54 1.97 16.96 6.98
N LEU A 55 0.80 16.96 6.32
CA LEU A 55 -0.12 18.10 6.38
C LEU A 55 -0.62 18.34 7.79
N SER A 56 -0.90 17.28 8.55
CA SER A 56 -1.33 17.37 9.93
C SER A 56 -0.22 17.89 10.85
N ALA A 57 1.04 17.50 10.61
CA ALA A 57 2.19 18.01 11.35
C ALA A 57 2.31 19.55 11.18
N ILE A 58 2.19 20.03 9.95
CA ILE A 58 2.23 21.47 9.64
C ILE A 58 1.03 22.20 10.27
N LYS A 59 -0.18 21.66 10.08
CA LYS A 59 -1.43 22.28 10.57
C LYS A 59 -1.46 22.39 12.10
N ASN A 60 -1.02 21.34 12.80
CA ASN A 60 -1.10 21.27 14.26
C ASN A 60 0.17 21.77 14.94
N ASN A 61 1.17 22.21 14.16
CA ASN A 61 2.50 22.63 14.66
C ASN A 61 3.13 21.59 15.61
N ALA A 62 2.98 20.30 15.31
CA ALA A 62 3.44 19.18 16.12
C ALA A 62 4.03 18.09 15.24
N ASN A 63 4.92 17.28 15.79
CA ASN A 63 5.43 16.12 15.07
C ASN A 63 4.36 15.05 14.93
N TRP A 64 4.22 14.51 13.72
CA TRP A 64 3.41 13.34 13.40
C TRP A 64 4.32 12.25 12.87
N ALA A 65 3.90 11.00 13.00
CA ALA A 65 4.71 9.89 12.51
C ALA A 65 3.87 8.78 11.89
N ILE A 66 4.53 8.03 11.00
CA ILE A 66 4.09 6.70 10.59
C ILE A 66 5.04 5.71 11.26
N VAL A 67 4.51 4.89 12.15
CA VAL A 67 5.25 3.82 12.84
C VAL A 67 4.96 2.51 12.11
N PHE A 68 6.02 1.87 11.63
CA PHE A 68 5.92 0.60 10.89
C PHE A 68 6.25 -0.57 11.82
N ASP A 69 5.39 -1.56 11.82
CA ASP A 69 5.62 -2.83 12.50
C ASP A 69 5.69 -3.96 11.48
N ARG A 70 6.92 -4.39 11.20
CA ARG A 70 7.18 -5.46 10.25
C ARG A 70 6.71 -6.82 10.78
N ALA A 71 6.80 -7.05 12.09
CA ALA A 71 6.47 -8.34 12.69
C ALA A 71 4.96 -8.64 12.56
N THR A 72 4.12 -7.62 12.75
CA THR A 72 2.66 -7.76 12.62
C THR A 72 2.13 -7.41 11.23
N GLY A 73 2.99 -6.91 10.34
CA GLY A 73 2.60 -6.52 8.99
C GLY A 73 1.62 -5.34 8.97
N GLN A 74 1.82 -4.36 9.85
CA GLN A 74 0.96 -3.18 9.97
C GLN A 74 1.77 -1.89 10.04
N TYR A 75 1.09 -0.76 9.88
CA TYR A 75 1.62 0.54 10.23
C TYR A 75 0.56 1.38 10.92
N GLN A 76 1.03 2.33 11.74
CA GLN A 76 0.19 3.25 12.49
C GLN A 76 0.48 4.69 12.08
N VAL A 77 -0.56 5.49 11.93
CA VAL A 77 -0.49 6.95 11.79
C VAL A 77 -0.66 7.53 13.17
N CYS A 78 0.38 8.19 13.68
CA CYS A 78 0.41 8.69 15.05
C CYS A 78 0.49 10.22 15.08
N SER A 79 -0.29 10.83 15.96
CA SER A 79 -0.32 12.28 16.20
C SER A 79 0.54 12.75 17.38
N GLY A 80 1.14 11.82 18.12
CA GLY A 80 1.99 12.09 19.28
C GLY A 80 2.77 10.86 19.73
N GLN A 81 3.86 11.11 20.46
CA GLN A 81 4.78 10.09 20.96
C GLN A 81 4.28 9.33 22.20
N GLY A 82 3.22 9.85 22.85
CA GLY A 82 2.80 9.32 24.12
C GLY A 82 3.63 9.84 25.32
N PRO A 83 3.42 9.27 26.50
CA PRO A 83 4.06 9.71 27.74
C PRO A 83 5.58 9.49 27.80
N ASP A 84 6.11 8.50 27.05
CA ASP A 84 7.54 8.17 27.04
C ASP A 84 8.36 9.12 26.14
N ASN A 85 7.71 10.04 25.42
CA ASN A 85 8.33 10.94 24.42
C ASN A 85 9.16 10.22 23.36
N SER A 86 8.80 8.96 23.04
CA SER A 86 9.45 8.12 22.05
C SER A 86 8.47 7.60 21.01
N TRP A 87 8.93 7.38 19.79
CA TRP A 87 8.12 6.71 18.78
C TRP A 87 8.36 5.19 18.87
N GLY A 88 7.29 4.41 18.96
CA GLY A 88 7.35 2.95 18.86
C GLY A 88 7.14 2.17 20.16
N GLY A 89 6.97 2.82 21.30
CA GLY A 89 6.77 2.19 22.61
C GLY A 89 5.41 1.52 22.84
N GLY A 90 4.47 1.71 21.93
CA GLY A 90 3.10 1.16 22.07
C GLY A 90 2.12 2.10 22.77
N ASP A 91 2.58 3.21 23.31
CA ASP A 91 1.82 4.28 23.99
C ASP A 91 1.60 5.51 23.09
N ASN A 92 1.99 5.44 21.83
CA ASN A 92 1.77 6.50 20.83
C ASN A 92 0.29 6.87 20.72
N VAL A 93 0.03 8.17 20.47
CA VAL A 93 -1.33 8.63 20.18
C VAL A 93 -1.70 8.25 18.76
N VAL A 94 -2.30 7.07 18.61
CA VAL A 94 -2.64 6.47 17.30
C VAL A 94 -3.93 7.04 16.77
N LEU A 95 -3.88 7.62 15.56
CA LEU A 95 -5.06 8.05 14.82
C LEU A 95 -5.66 6.90 14.00
N LYS A 96 -4.81 6.10 13.37
CA LYS A 96 -5.22 5.03 12.45
C LYS A 96 -4.19 3.91 12.44
N THR A 97 -4.66 2.67 12.49
CA THR A 97 -3.86 1.47 12.23
C THR A 97 -4.29 0.85 10.91
N VAL A 98 -3.32 0.50 10.08
CA VAL A 98 -3.54 -0.18 8.80
C VAL A 98 -2.78 -1.49 8.78
N VAL A 99 -3.52 -2.58 8.64
CA VAL A 99 -2.98 -3.95 8.53
C VAL A 99 -2.86 -4.31 7.05
N LEU A 100 -1.66 -4.62 6.57
CA LEU A 100 -1.40 -4.92 5.15
C LEU A 100 -2.17 -6.15 4.67
N ASN A 101 -2.36 -7.14 5.54
CA ASN A 101 -3.13 -8.34 5.20
C ASN A 101 -4.62 -8.07 4.89
N ASN A 102 -5.17 -6.93 5.34
CA ASN A 102 -6.55 -6.53 5.04
C ASN A 102 -6.76 -6.20 3.54
N TYR A 103 -5.70 -5.91 2.79
CA TYR A 103 -5.78 -5.77 1.33
C TYR A 103 -5.98 -7.10 0.63
N ARG A 104 -5.94 -8.24 1.36
CA ARG A 104 -6.02 -9.62 0.84
C ARG A 104 -4.89 -9.92 -0.15
N SER A 105 -4.76 -11.17 -0.62
CA SER A 105 -3.75 -11.58 -1.63
C SER A 105 -2.29 -11.35 -1.23
N GLY A 106 -1.94 -11.41 0.07
CA GLY A 106 -0.56 -11.47 0.52
C GLY A 106 0.27 -10.20 0.30
N VAL A 107 -0.33 -9.02 0.48
CA VAL A 107 0.44 -7.76 0.55
C VAL A 107 1.22 -7.75 1.85
N ILE A 108 2.55 -7.63 1.75
CA ILE A 108 3.49 -7.65 2.88
C ILE A 108 4.60 -6.62 2.66
N TYR A 109 5.38 -6.34 3.71
CA TYR A 109 6.65 -5.65 3.56
C TYR A 109 7.62 -6.54 2.78
N GLY A 110 8.27 -5.96 1.78
CA GLY A 110 9.21 -6.65 0.94
C GLY A 110 9.47 -5.92 -0.37
N HIS A 111 10.65 -6.12 -0.93
CA HIS A 111 11.08 -5.51 -2.20
C HIS A 111 10.89 -6.43 -3.40
N GLY A 112 10.42 -7.69 -3.18
CA GLY A 112 10.16 -8.65 -4.24
C GLY A 112 11.38 -8.92 -5.11
N ASN A 113 11.21 -8.83 -6.42
CA ASN A 113 12.29 -9.04 -7.40
C ASN A 113 13.05 -7.76 -7.76
N ALA A 114 12.94 -6.69 -6.97
CA ALA A 114 13.70 -5.47 -7.23
C ALA A 114 15.21 -5.72 -7.03
N GLY A 115 16.00 -5.50 -8.08
CA GLY A 115 17.45 -5.74 -8.07
C GLY A 115 18.25 -4.60 -7.42
N SER A 116 17.63 -3.44 -7.19
CA SER A 116 18.29 -2.28 -6.55
C SER A 116 17.32 -1.51 -5.68
N ALA A 117 17.81 -0.94 -4.57
CA ALA A 117 17.02 -0.08 -3.70
C ALA A 117 16.84 1.32 -4.30
N ILE A 118 15.81 2.06 -3.85
CA ILE A 118 15.64 3.48 -4.20
C ILE A 118 16.70 4.35 -3.50
N GLY A 119 17.19 3.90 -2.36
CA GLY A 119 18.30 4.51 -1.63
C GLY A 119 19.59 3.69 -1.78
N SER A 120 20.32 3.55 -0.68
CA SER A 120 21.57 2.77 -0.65
C SER A 120 21.33 1.27 -0.49
N THR A 121 20.36 0.89 0.31
CA THR A 121 20.06 -0.52 0.66
C THR A 121 18.56 -0.74 0.80
N PHE A 122 18.12 -2.00 0.77
CA PHE A 122 16.75 -2.37 1.13
C PHE A 122 16.55 -2.43 2.66
N GLY A 123 17.64 -2.63 3.42
CA GLY A 123 17.56 -2.92 4.84
C GLY A 123 16.71 -4.18 5.11
N ASP A 124 15.82 -4.08 6.06
CA ASP A 124 14.79 -5.07 6.37
C ASP A 124 13.43 -4.74 5.69
N ASP A 125 13.47 -4.12 4.50
CA ASP A 125 12.35 -3.57 3.73
C ASP A 125 11.78 -2.24 4.28
N ILE A 126 12.31 -1.75 5.40
CA ILE A 126 12.00 -0.46 6.01
C ILE A 126 13.32 0.22 6.36
N THR A 127 13.70 1.29 5.65
CA THR A 127 15.03 1.90 5.77
C THR A 127 15.09 3.11 6.69
N TYR A 128 14.04 3.38 7.45
CA TYR A 128 14.05 4.42 8.47
C TYR A 128 14.90 3.97 9.68
N SER A 129 16.00 4.64 9.93
CA SER A 129 16.99 4.23 10.94
C SER A 129 16.92 5.02 12.25
N SER A 130 16.40 6.26 12.22
CA SER A 130 16.34 7.12 13.41
C SER A 130 15.12 8.05 13.36
N PRO A 131 14.08 7.77 14.14
CA PRO A 131 13.83 6.55 14.92
C PRO A 131 13.69 5.32 14.04
N ASN A 132 13.99 4.13 14.59
CA ASN A 132 13.94 2.87 13.83
C ASN A 132 12.52 2.55 13.39
N ASN A 133 12.35 2.25 12.10
CA ASN A 133 11.06 1.94 11.47
C ASN A 133 9.98 3.02 11.65
N VAL A 134 10.39 4.30 11.74
CA VAL A 134 9.45 5.42 11.92
C VAL A 134 9.75 6.55 10.93
N ALA A 135 8.75 6.92 10.15
CA ALA A 135 8.76 8.14 9.34
C ALA A 135 8.18 9.31 10.15
N VAL A 136 9.02 10.23 10.57
CA VAL A 136 8.62 11.41 11.35
C VAL A 136 8.43 12.61 10.43
N MET A 137 7.29 13.26 10.53
CA MET A 137 6.92 14.48 9.81
C MET A 137 6.95 15.66 10.78
N ASN A 138 7.75 16.68 10.46
CA ASN A 138 7.94 17.86 11.31
C ASN A 138 6.99 19.01 10.93
N PRO A 139 6.70 19.94 11.85
CA PRO A 139 5.88 21.14 11.58
C PRO A 139 6.40 22.01 10.43
N ARG A 140 7.70 21.99 10.19
CA ARG A 140 8.35 22.72 9.09
C ARG A 140 8.13 22.09 7.72
N GLY A 141 7.38 20.97 7.64
CA GLY A 141 7.17 20.20 6.40
C GLY A 141 8.33 19.31 6.02
N THR A 142 9.37 19.19 6.85
CA THR A 142 10.50 18.26 6.67
C THR A 142 10.21 16.89 7.29
N SER A 143 11.02 15.90 6.99
CA SER A 143 10.92 14.54 7.57
C SER A 143 12.31 13.90 7.66
N ASN A 144 12.44 12.80 8.40
CA ASN A 144 13.58 11.93 8.21
C ASN A 144 13.48 11.21 6.87
N ALA A 145 14.63 10.84 6.30
CA ALA A 145 14.69 10.12 5.02
C ALA A 145 14.60 8.62 5.24
N GLY A 146 13.87 7.93 4.38
CA GLY A 146 13.73 6.49 4.38
C GLY A 146 12.69 6.01 3.39
N TYR A 147 12.65 4.71 3.18
CA TYR A 147 11.73 4.04 2.28
C TYR A 147 11.15 2.78 2.93
N VAL A 148 9.95 2.45 2.53
CA VAL A 148 9.26 1.21 2.87
C VAL A 148 8.92 0.51 1.57
N TYR A 149 9.23 -0.76 1.49
CA TYR A 149 8.95 -1.57 0.31
C TYR A 149 7.77 -2.48 0.57
N LEU A 150 6.84 -2.51 -0.38
CA LEU A 150 5.67 -3.38 -0.37
C LEU A 150 5.71 -4.31 -1.56
N GLN A 151 5.45 -5.57 -1.31
CA GLN A 151 5.36 -6.62 -2.32
C GLN A 151 4.07 -7.44 -2.18
N ASN A 152 3.81 -8.23 -3.19
CA ASN A 152 2.83 -9.31 -3.14
C ASN A 152 3.48 -10.55 -3.76
N SER A 153 3.45 -11.68 -3.05
CA SER A 153 4.07 -12.93 -3.47
C SER A 153 3.57 -13.46 -4.82
N SER A 154 2.39 -13.04 -5.25
CA SER A 154 1.76 -13.46 -6.50
C SER A 154 2.15 -12.61 -7.71
N VAL A 155 2.96 -11.55 -7.53
CA VAL A 155 3.34 -10.63 -8.61
C VAL A 155 4.82 -10.25 -8.52
N THR A 156 5.42 -9.97 -9.67
CA THR A 156 6.83 -9.56 -9.77
C THR A 156 7.07 -8.08 -9.48
N THR A 157 5.98 -7.29 -9.43
CA THR A 157 6.03 -5.85 -9.17
C THR A 157 6.10 -5.59 -7.67
N SER A 158 6.89 -4.62 -7.28
CA SER A 158 6.95 -4.06 -5.92
C SER A 158 6.80 -2.54 -5.93
N TYR A 159 6.49 -1.97 -4.79
CA TYR A 159 6.40 -0.53 -4.61
C TYR A 159 7.34 -0.08 -3.50
N GLY A 160 8.02 1.04 -3.72
CA GLY A 160 8.79 1.73 -2.70
C GLY A 160 8.14 3.08 -2.39
N ILE A 161 7.78 3.29 -1.14
CA ILE A 161 7.16 4.51 -0.64
C ILE A 161 8.08 5.09 0.44
N GLY A 162 8.32 6.38 0.42
CA GLY A 162 9.20 6.95 1.42
C GLY A 162 9.27 8.45 1.39
N THR A 163 10.15 8.99 2.21
CA THR A 163 10.36 10.42 2.36
C THR A 163 11.82 10.79 2.16
N ARG A 164 12.04 11.99 1.65
CA ARG A 164 13.34 12.67 1.68
C ARG A 164 13.38 13.62 2.88
N SER A 165 14.57 14.00 3.30
CA SER A 165 14.77 14.97 4.40
C SER A 165 14.08 16.32 4.14
N SER A 166 13.87 16.69 2.89
CA SER A 166 13.06 17.84 2.48
C SER A 166 11.56 17.67 2.74
N GLY A 167 11.11 16.51 3.24
CA GLY A 167 9.71 16.18 3.46
C GLY A 167 8.93 15.82 2.18
N VAL A 168 9.61 15.63 1.04
CA VAL A 168 8.94 15.14 -0.16
C VAL A 168 8.61 13.67 0.02
N VAL A 169 7.33 13.34 -0.11
CA VAL A 169 6.86 11.94 -0.12
C VAL A 169 6.96 11.40 -1.54
N ILE A 170 7.53 10.21 -1.68
CA ILE A 170 7.80 9.57 -2.97
C ILE A 170 7.08 8.22 -3.01
N LEU A 171 6.48 7.93 -4.15
CA LEU A 171 5.94 6.62 -4.51
C LEU A 171 6.59 6.18 -5.81
N ARG A 172 7.21 5.01 -5.82
CA ARG A 172 7.81 4.40 -7.01
C ARG A 172 7.37 2.96 -7.16
N ARG A 173 7.33 2.51 -8.41
CA ARG A 173 7.01 1.12 -8.77
C ARG A 173 8.22 0.48 -9.43
N TRP A 174 8.52 -0.75 -9.07
CA TRP A 174 9.48 -1.58 -9.80
C TRP A 174 8.82 -2.15 -11.07
N ASP A 175 9.42 -1.90 -12.23
CA ASP A 175 8.91 -2.36 -13.54
C ASP A 175 9.60 -3.61 -14.08
N GLY A 176 10.60 -4.11 -13.36
CA GLY A 176 11.44 -5.24 -13.76
C GLY A 176 12.88 -4.85 -14.10
N ALA A 177 13.13 -3.56 -14.41
CA ALA A 177 14.45 -3.04 -14.72
C ALA A 177 14.87 -1.91 -13.78
N GLY A 178 13.89 -1.11 -13.30
CA GLY A 178 14.17 0.03 -12.44
C GLY A 178 12.94 0.54 -11.69
N TRP A 179 13.17 1.57 -10.86
CA TRP A 179 12.12 2.27 -10.12
C TRP A 179 11.55 3.42 -10.95
N VAL A 180 10.31 3.27 -11.38
CA VAL A 180 9.57 4.27 -12.17
C VAL A 180 8.50 4.99 -11.33
N HIS A 181 8.05 6.15 -11.81
CA HIS A 181 6.98 6.95 -11.17
C HIS A 181 5.60 6.43 -11.51
#